data_21fa162c8dc22dc44fdc27eefbe2a76b
#
_entry.id   21fa162c8dc22dc44fdc27eefbe2a76b
#
_cell.length_a   1.000
_cell.length_b   1.000
_cell.length_c   1.000
_cell.angle_alpha   90.00
_cell.angle_beta   90.00
_cell.angle_gamma   90.00
#
_symmetry.space_group_name_H-M   'P 1'
#
loop_
_entity.id
_entity.type
_entity.pdbx_description
1 polymer ?
#
loop_
_entity_poly.entity_id
_entity_poly.type
_entity_poly.pdbx_seq_one_letter_code
_entity_poly.pdbx_strand_id
1 'polypeptide(L)'
;MKCDAEGFVALYSTVYTDMYRFALCMMKSSHDAEDAVSEAVIQAYEHIGSLRSEESFKSWIFTILANTCRKKWRQQERDQKKAELSFFSGEDESAPDWDQAVDVRNAFAILAEEEQLIVGLSVFGGYTSGEIGELLEKSPSTVRSKMSRALAKMSLILKE
;
A
#
# COMPACT_ATOMS: atom_id res chain seq x y z
N MET A 1 -11.28 -22.08 -5.63
CA MET A 1 -11.57 -21.55 -6.96
C MET A 1 -10.41 -21.86 -7.90
N LYS A 2 -10.72 -22.43 -9.03
CA LYS A 2 -9.71 -22.69 -10.04
C LYS A 2 -9.58 -21.45 -10.93
N CYS A 3 -8.42 -20.83 -10.92
CA CYS A 3 -8.13 -19.68 -11.74
C CYS A 3 -6.87 -19.98 -12.55
N ASP A 4 -6.99 -19.96 -13.87
CA ASP A 4 -5.82 -20.13 -14.72
C ASP A 4 -5.10 -18.79 -14.91
N ALA A 5 -4.01 -18.80 -15.67
CA ALA A 5 -3.21 -17.59 -15.89
C ALA A 5 -4.02 -16.47 -16.55
N GLU A 6 -4.89 -16.81 -17.51
CA GLU A 6 -5.72 -15.82 -18.17
C GLU A 6 -6.75 -15.21 -17.22
N GLY A 7 -7.37 -16.04 -16.39
CA GLY A 7 -8.32 -15.58 -15.37
C GLY A 7 -7.65 -14.67 -14.35
N PHE A 8 -6.45 -15.02 -13.92
CA PHE A 8 -5.68 -14.20 -12.98
C PHE A 8 -5.34 -12.84 -13.59
N VAL A 9 -4.85 -12.82 -14.83
CA VAL A 9 -4.51 -11.56 -15.51
C VAL A 9 -5.74 -10.67 -15.66
N ALA A 10 -6.89 -11.26 -15.98
CA ALA A 10 -8.13 -10.50 -16.08
C ALA A 10 -8.52 -9.84 -14.75
N LEU A 11 -8.42 -10.58 -13.66
CA LEU A 11 -8.70 -10.03 -12.32
C LEU A 11 -7.66 -8.98 -11.91
N TYR A 12 -6.40 -9.27 -12.13
CA TYR A 12 -5.31 -8.36 -11.79
C TYR A 12 -5.42 -7.03 -12.54
N SER A 13 -5.78 -7.07 -13.81
CA SER A 13 -5.88 -5.85 -14.61
C SER A 13 -6.92 -4.86 -14.07
N THR A 14 -7.92 -5.35 -13.31
CA THR A 14 -8.93 -4.48 -12.72
C THR A 14 -8.40 -3.74 -11.47
N VAL A 15 -7.35 -4.24 -10.82
CA VAL A 15 -6.86 -3.69 -9.56
C VAL A 15 -5.44 -3.12 -9.65
N TYR A 16 -4.75 -3.33 -10.78
CA TYR A 16 -3.35 -2.97 -10.94
C TYR A 16 -3.07 -1.50 -10.61
N THR A 17 -3.87 -0.59 -11.17
CA THR A 17 -3.66 0.84 -10.98
C THR A 17 -3.74 1.22 -9.50
N ASP A 18 -4.76 0.69 -8.81
CA ASP A 18 -4.93 0.97 -7.37
C ASP A 18 -3.81 0.37 -6.54
N MET A 19 -3.34 -0.83 -6.90
CA MET A 19 -2.21 -1.47 -6.22
C MET A 19 -0.95 -0.63 -6.36
N TYR A 20 -0.68 -0.17 -7.57
CA TYR A 20 0.52 0.63 -7.82
C TYR A 20 0.46 1.97 -7.10
N ARG A 21 -0.69 2.64 -7.11
CA ARG A 21 -0.89 3.89 -6.36
C ARG A 21 -0.70 3.70 -4.86
N PHE A 22 -1.25 2.61 -4.32
CA PHE A 22 -1.05 2.27 -2.91
C PHE A 22 0.44 2.09 -2.61
N ALA A 23 1.12 1.31 -3.43
CA ALA A 23 2.54 1.03 -3.24
C ALA A 23 3.39 2.30 -3.35
N LEU A 24 3.05 3.21 -4.29
CA LEU A 24 3.74 4.49 -4.42
C LEU A 24 3.59 5.35 -3.17
N CYS A 25 2.43 5.29 -2.52
CA CYS A 25 2.21 6.02 -1.28
C CYS A 25 2.97 5.40 -0.10
N MET A 26 3.07 4.06 -0.08
CA MET A 26 3.70 3.33 1.02
C MET A 26 5.22 3.29 0.91
N MET A 27 5.75 3.23 -0.31
CA MET A 27 7.19 3.10 -0.53
C MET A 27 7.83 4.46 -0.85
N LYS A 28 9.12 4.57 -0.62
CA LYS A 28 9.84 5.83 -0.81
C LYS A 28 10.18 6.13 -2.27
N SER A 29 10.21 5.09 -3.12
CA SER A 29 10.59 5.27 -4.51
C SER A 29 9.65 4.48 -5.41
N SER A 30 9.56 4.90 -6.68
CA SER A 30 8.79 4.16 -7.67
C SER A 30 9.37 2.78 -7.94
N HIS A 31 10.70 2.65 -7.85
CA HIS A 31 11.37 1.36 -8.00
C HIS A 31 10.94 0.39 -6.90
N ASP A 32 10.96 0.84 -5.65
CA ASP A 32 10.50 0.02 -4.52
C ASP A 32 9.02 -0.33 -4.64
N ALA A 33 8.20 0.61 -5.13
CA ALA A 33 6.78 0.37 -5.35
C ALA A 33 6.56 -0.73 -6.41
N GLU A 34 7.28 -0.65 -7.51
CA GLU A 34 7.20 -1.68 -8.55
C GLU A 34 7.63 -3.04 -8.04
N ASP A 35 8.71 -3.09 -7.25
CA ASP A 35 9.18 -4.33 -6.63
C ASP A 35 8.12 -4.92 -5.70
N ALA A 36 7.50 -4.07 -4.88
CA ALA A 36 6.47 -4.52 -3.94
C ALA A 36 5.27 -5.11 -4.69
N VAL A 37 4.81 -4.43 -5.74
CA VAL A 37 3.69 -4.92 -6.55
C VAL A 37 4.07 -6.24 -7.24
N SER A 38 5.27 -6.32 -7.82
CA SER A 38 5.73 -7.53 -8.48
C SER A 38 5.79 -8.73 -7.53
N GLU A 39 6.35 -8.54 -6.34
CA GLU A 39 6.39 -9.59 -5.32
C GLU A 39 4.99 -10.02 -4.89
N ALA A 40 4.10 -9.04 -4.68
CA ALA A 40 2.73 -9.34 -4.28
C ALA A 40 1.99 -10.12 -5.35
N VAL A 41 2.19 -9.77 -6.61
CA VAL A 41 1.56 -10.46 -7.75
C VAL A 41 2.06 -11.90 -7.85
N ILE A 42 3.35 -12.12 -7.70
CA ILE A 42 3.93 -13.47 -7.73
C ILE A 42 3.35 -14.32 -6.58
N GLN A 43 3.32 -13.78 -5.37
CA GLN A 43 2.72 -14.49 -4.23
C GLN A 43 1.24 -14.79 -4.46
N ALA A 44 0.51 -13.81 -4.99
CA ALA A 44 -0.91 -13.97 -5.27
C ALA A 44 -1.14 -15.10 -6.27
N TYR A 45 -0.37 -15.13 -7.33
CA TYR A 45 -0.49 -16.18 -8.35
C TYR A 45 -0.20 -17.56 -7.77
N GLU A 46 0.86 -17.65 -6.95
CA GLU A 46 1.23 -18.91 -6.32
C GLU A 46 0.16 -19.44 -5.36
N HIS A 47 -0.58 -18.53 -4.74
CA HIS A 47 -1.58 -18.87 -3.72
C HIS A 47 -3.02 -18.66 -4.21
N ILE A 48 -3.23 -18.58 -5.52
CA ILE A 48 -4.56 -18.28 -6.09
C ILE A 48 -5.60 -19.34 -5.66
N GLY A 49 -5.16 -20.55 -5.37
CA GLY A 49 -6.05 -21.59 -4.88
C GLY A 49 -6.73 -21.29 -3.55
N SER A 50 -6.17 -20.38 -2.76
CA SER A 50 -6.76 -19.97 -1.48
C SER A 50 -7.83 -18.89 -1.63
N LEU A 51 -7.97 -18.31 -2.82
CA LEU A 51 -9.01 -17.32 -3.10
C LEU A 51 -10.38 -17.99 -3.10
N ARG A 52 -11.30 -17.45 -2.33
CA ARG A 52 -12.64 -18.03 -2.17
C ARG A 52 -13.61 -17.65 -3.29
N SER A 53 -13.52 -16.42 -3.77
CA SER A 53 -14.40 -15.94 -4.83
C SER A 53 -13.73 -14.80 -5.58
N GLU A 54 -14.18 -14.56 -6.81
CA GLU A 54 -13.68 -13.44 -7.61
C GLU A 54 -13.97 -12.10 -6.95
N GLU A 55 -15.08 -12.00 -6.24
CA GLU A 55 -15.49 -10.77 -5.55
C GLU A 55 -14.52 -10.39 -4.44
N SER A 56 -13.86 -11.35 -3.82
CA SER A 56 -12.90 -11.11 -2.75
C SER A 56 -11.47 -10.88 -3.26
N PHE A 57 -11.26 -10.92 -4.58
CA PHE A 57 -9.91 -10.81 -5.16
C PHE A 57 -9.22 -9.51 -4.76
N LYS A 58 -9.91 -8.39 -4.85
CA LYS A 58 -9.30 -7.10 -4.56
C LYS A 58 -8.78 -7.01 -3.12
N SER A 59 -9.62 -7.34 -2.14
CA SER A 59 -9.19 -7.30 -0.73
C SER A 59 -8.13 -8.35 -0.43
N TRP A 60 -8.23 -9.51 -1.06
CA TRP A 60 -7.26 -10.59 -0.89
C TRP A 60 -5.87 -10.18 -1.38
N ILE A 61 -5.78 -9.65 -2.61
CA ILE A 61 -4.48 -9.26 -3.17
C ILE A 61 -3.91 -8.00 -2.48
N PHE A 62 -4.77 -7.08 -2.04
CA PHE A 62 -4.32 -5.91 -1.29
C PHE A 62 -3.77 -6.29 0.08
N THR A 63 -4.31 -7.34 0.72
CA THR A 63 -3.72 -7.87 1.95
C THR A 63 -2.30 -8.36 1.70
N ILE A 64 -2.08 -9.09 0.61
CA ILE A 64 -0.76 -9.55 0.23
C ILE A 64 0.17 -8.37 -0.02
N LEU A 65 -0.32 -7.38 -0.77
CA LEU A 65 0.47 -6.18 -1.08
C LEU A 65 0.83 -5.39 0.19
N ALA A 66 -0.13 -5.18 1.08
CA ALA A 66 0.11 -4.46 2.33
C ALA A 66 1.17 -5.18 3.17
N ASN A 67 1.09 -6.48 3.27
CA ASN A 67 2.09 -7.27 4.00
C ASN A 67 3.47 -7.18 3.35
N THR A 68 3.52 -7.19 2.03
CA THR A 68 4.78 -7.03 1.28
C THR A 68 5.40 -5.66 1.54
N CYS A 69 4.61 -4.61 1.51
CA CYS A 69 5.08 -3.24 1.78
C CYS A 69 5.61 -3.12 3.22
N ARG A 70 4.89 -3.69 4.18
CA ARG A 70 5.31 -3.64 5.59
C ARG A 70 6.63 -4.37 5.80
N LYS A 71 6.80 -5.52 5.15
CA LYS A 71 8.03 -6.30 5.21
C LYS A 71 9.20 -5.50 4.63
N LYS A 72 9.00 -4.86 3.47
CA LYS A 72 10.04 -4.04 2.85
C LYS A 72 10.39 -2.83 3.72
N TRP A 73 9.42 -2.22 4.36
CA TRP A 73 9.62 -1.11 5.29
C TRP A 73 10.53 -1.50 6.44
N ARG A 74 10.24 -2.62 7.07
CA ARG A 74 11.05 -3.12 8.19
C ARG A 74 12.48 -3.41 7.75
N GLN A 75 12.64 -3.94 6.56
CA GLN A 75 13.96 -4.22 5.99
C GLN A 75 14.71 -2.93 5.71
N GLN A 76 14.04 -1.94 5.13
CA GLN A 76 14.65 -0.63 4.85
C GLN A 76 15.05 0.09 6.14
N GLU A 77 14.26 0.01 7.19
CA GLU A 77 14.61 0.58 8.49
C GLU A 77 15.89 -0.07 9.05
N ARG A 78 16.01 -1.38 8.93
CA ARG A 78 17.21 -2.10 9.36
C ARG A 78 18.43 -1.68 8.55
N ASP A 79 18.27 -1.57 7.25
CA ASP A 79 19.35 -1.14 6.36
C ASP A 79 19.73 0.30 6.62
N GLN A 80 18.78 1.16 6.91
CA GLN A 80 19.04 2.55 7.28
C GLN A 80 19.84 2.65 8.58
N LYS A 81 19.51 1.84 9.57
CA LYS A 81 20.25 1.80 10.83
C LYS A 81 21.69 1.31 10.62
N LYS A 82 21.89 0.36 9.71
CA LYS A 82 23.23 -0.12 9.35
C LYS A 82 23.98 0.90 8.51
N ALA A 83 23.28 1.74 7.76
CA ALA A 83 23.84 2.70 6.83
C ALA A 83 23.94 4.11 7.42
N GLU A 84 23.77 4.28 8.73
CA GLU A 84 23.97 5.58 9.39
C GLU A 84 25.39 6.14 9.20
N LEU A 85 26.29 5.29 8.76
CA LEU A 85 27.65 5.68 8.46
C LEU A 85 27.90 5.98 6.99
N SER A 86 26.93 5.73 6.12
CA SER A 86 27.06 6.02 4.70
C SER A 86 26.13 7.15 4.32
N PHE A 87 26.70 8.12 3.60
CA PHE A 87 25.96 9.26 3.13
C PHE A 87 24.90 8.81 2.13
N PHE A 88 23.64 9.10 2.44
CA PHE A 88 22.54 8.73 1.57
C PHE A 88 22.16 9.93 0.69
N SER A 89 22.31 9.76 -0.62
CA SER A 89 21.89 10.74 -1.61
C SER A 89 20.95 10.05 -2.62
N GLY A 90 19.90 9.45 -2.12
CA GLY A 90 18.99 8.75 -3.01
C GLY A 90 17.63 9.42 -3.09
N GLU A 91 17.54 10.46 -3.89
CA GLU A 91 16.22 10.91 -4.29
C GLU A 91 15.85 10.17 -5.55
N ASP A 92 14.76 9.44 -5.47
CA ASP A 92 14.22 8.78 -6.65
C ASP A 92 13.42 9.80 -7.45
N GLU A 93 13.98 10.22 -8.57
CA GLU A 93 13.35 11.19 -9.44
C GLU A 93 12.42 10.57 -10.46
N SER A 94 12.22 9.26 -10.39
CA SER A 94 11.42 8.56 -11.40
C SER A 94 9.91 8.56 -11.13
N ALA A 95 9.46 9.26 -10.09
CA ALA A 95 8.03 9.40 -9.83
C ALA A 95 7.37 10.21 -10.95
N PRO A 96 6.16 9.83 -11.39
CA PRO A 96 5.46 10.61 -12.40
C PRO A 96 5.30 12.07 -11.94
N ASP A 97 5.63 12.98 -12.83
CA ASP A 97 5.60 14.40 -12.55
C ASP A 97 4.19 14.95 -12.63
N TRP A 98 3.37 14.58 -11.66
CA TRP A 98 2.04 15.15 -11.49
C TRP A 98 2.03 15.97 -10.19
N ASP A 99 1.84 17.25 -10.30
CA ASP A 99 1.81 18.14 -9.14
C ASP A 99 0.86 17.62 -8.05
N GLN A 100 -0.33 17.17 -8.44
CA GLN A 100 -1.30 16.61 -7.50
C GLN A 100 -0.83 15.31 -6.86
N ALA A 101 -0.19 14.44 -7.64
CA ALA A 101 0.33 13.17 -7.13
C ALA A 101 1.47 13.40 -6.13
N VAL A 102 2.33 14.38 -6.39
CA VAL A 102 3.42 14.74 -5.49
C VAL A 102 2.87 15.29 -4.18
N ASP A 103 1.87 16.16 -4.26
CA ASP A 103 1.24 16.75 -3.07
C ASP A 103 0.58 15.67 -2.20
N VAL A 104 -0.14 14.76 -2.81
CA VAL A 104 -0.79 13.65 -2.09
C VAL A 104 0.27 12.75 -1.45
N ARG A 105 1.33 12.42 -2.17
CA ARG A 105 2.43 11.61 -1.63
C ARG A 105 3.11 12.31 -0.45
N ASN A 106 3.34 13.61 -0.56
CA ASN A 106 3.94 14.39 0.53
C ASN A 106 3.03 14.41 1.76
N ALA A 107 1.74 14.62 1.55
CA ALA A 107 0.76 14.59 2.64
C ALA A 107 0.71 13.21 3.29
N PHE A 108 0.77 12.15 2.49
CA PHE A 108 0.76 10.77 2.97
C PHE A 108 2.03 10.44 3.76
N ALA A 109 3.16 10.97 3.31
CA ALA A 109 4.47 10.67 3.91
C ALA A 109 4.60 11.17 5.36
N ILE A 110 3.83 12.18 5.77
CA ILE A 110 3.87 12.67 7.15
C ILE A 110 3.10 11.78 8.12
N LEU A 111 2.30 10.87 7.61
CA LEU A 111 1.50 9.97 8.45
C LEU A 111 2.38 8.89 9.06
N ALA A 112 2.00 8.42 10.25
CA ALA A 112 2.62 7.24 10.84
C ALA A 112 2.29 6.00 10.01
N GLU A 113 3.11 4.95 10.12
CA GLU A 113 2.95 3.72 9.35
C GLU A 113 1.51 3.18 9.41
N GLU A 114 0.95 3.10 10.61
CA GLU A 114 -0.39 2.56 10.79
C GLU A 114 -1.45 3.45 10.14
N GLU A 115 -1.28 4.77 10.24
CA GLU A 115 -2.17 5.71 9.58
C GLU A 115 -2.12 5.56 8.06
N GLN A 116 -0.93 5.37 7.51
CA GLN A 116 -0.75 5.16 6.07
C GLN A 116 -1.46 3.89 5.61
N LEU A 117 -1.34 2.81 6.38
CA LEU A 117 -2.03 1.56 6.07
C LEU A 117 -3.55 1.73 6.08
N ILE A 118 -4.07 2.40 7.11
CA ILE A 118 -5.51 2.61 7.25
C ILE A 118 -6.04 3.42 6.07
N VAL A 119 -5.42 4.55 5.78
CA VAL A 119 -5.86 5.42 4.68
C VAL A 119 -5.69 4.71 3.34
N GLY A 120 -4.54 4.08 3.13
CA GLY A 120 -4.26 3.40 1.87
C GLY A 120 -5.20 2.25 1.58
N LEU A 121 -5.46 1.41 2.57
CA LEU A 121 -6.38 0.28 2.41
C LEU A 121 -7.82 0.76 2.16
N SER A 122 -8.21 1.84 2.82
CA SER A 122 -9.55 2.40 2.62
C SER A 122 -9.70 3.03 1.24
N VAL A 123 -8.77 3.89 0.87
CA VAL A 123 -8.88 4.71 -0.36
C VAL A 123 -8.58 3.87 -1.61
N PHE A 124 -7.50 3.10 -1.62
CA PHE A 124 -7.10 2.33 -2.79
C PHE A 124 -7.64 0.91 -2.78
N GLY A 125 -7.71 0.30 -1.62
CA GLY A 125 -8.15 -1.09 -1.49
C GLY A 125 -9.65 -1.26 -1.34
N GLY A 126 -10.36 -0.20 -1.00
CA GLY A 126 -11.80 -0.26 -0.77
C GLY A 126 -12.21 -1.00 0.50
N TYR A 127 -11.31 -1.11 1.46
CA TYR A 127 -11.58 -1.81 2.71
C TYR A 127 -12.53 -1.00 3.59
N THR A 128 -13.43 -1.72 4.27
CA THR A 128 -14.24 -1.14 5.33
C THR A 128 -13.42 -1.03 6.62
N SER A 129 -13.90 -0.23 7.56
CA SER A 129 -13.25 -0.11 8.88
C SER A 129 -13.18 -1.45 9.59
N GLY A 130 -14.19 -2.30 9.42
CA GLY A 130 -14.20 -3.65 9.98
C GLY A 130 -13.12 -4.54 9.38
N GLU A 131 -12.96 -4.48 8.07
CA GLU A 131 -11.93 -5.26 7.37
C GLU A 131 -10.52 -4.82 7.75
N ILE A 132 -10.30 -3.50 7.85
CA ILE A 132 -9.02 -2.96 8.28
C ILE A 132 -8.75 -3.37 9.73
N GLY A 133 -9.77 -3.31 10.58
CA GLY A 133 -9.65 -3.71 11.98
C GLY A 133 -9.25 -5.16 12.13
N GLU A 134 -9.81 -6.05 11.31
CA GLU A 134 -9.40 -7.45 11.31
C GLU A 134 -7.92 -7.61 10.93
N LEU A 135 -7.51 -6.92 9.88
CA LEU A 135 -6.12 -7.02 9.41
C LEU A 135 -5.12 -6.49 10.43
N LEU A 136 -5.44 -5.39 11.09
CA LEU A 136 -4.54 -4.71 12.04
C LEU A 136 -4.79 -5.09 13.50
N GLU A 137 -5.75 -5.96 13.75
CA GLU A 137 -6.13 -6.39 15.11
C GLU A 137 -6.58 -5.22 15.98
N LYS A 138 -7.44 -4.38 15.42
CA LYS A 138 -7.99 -3.21 16.09
C LYS A 138 -9.50 -3.16 15.93
N SER A 139 -10.18 -2.46 16.85
CA SER A 139 -11.62 -2.28 16.73
C SER A 139 -11.97 -1.36 15.55
N PRO A 140 -13.12 -1.54 14.92
CA PRO A 140 -13.54 -0.64 13.85
C PRO A 140 -13.62 0.83 14.28
N SER A 141 -14.00 1.10 15.52
CA SER A 141 -14.06 2.47 16.01
C SER A 141 -12.67 3.10 16.14
N THR A 142 -11.67 2.31 16.55
CA THR A 142 -10.28 2.77 16.58
C THR A 142 -9.78 3.09 15.17
N VAL A 143 -10.12 2.23 14.20
CA VAL A 143 -9.77 2.45 12.79
C VAL A 143 -10.39 3.76 12.28
N ARG A 144 -11.68 3.99 12.54
CA ARG A 144 -12.35 5.21 12.12
C ARG A 144 -11.74 6.46 12.76
N SER A 145 -11.40 6.40 14.05
CA SER A 145 -10.76 7.53 14.74
C SER A 145 -9.40 7.86 14.14
N LYS A 146 -8.60 6.85 13.87
CA LYS A 146 -7.27 7.04 13.28
C LYS A 146 -7.38 7.54 11.84
N MET A 147 -8.33 7.03 11.10
CA MET A 147 -8.62 7.49 9.74
C MET A 147 -8.97 8.97 9.71
N SER A 148 -9.87 9.37 10.60
CA SER A 148 -10.32 10.76 10.70
C SER A 148 -9.15 11.69 11.01
N ARG A 149 -8.31 11.31 11.97
CA ARG A 149 -7.14 12.12 12.33
C ARG A 149 -6.10 12.19 11.21
N ALA A 150 -5.88 11.06 10.53
CA ALA A 150 -4.95 11.01 9.41
C ALA A 150 -5.41 11.91 8.26
N LEU A 151 -6.69 11.83 7.91
CA LEU A 151 -7.26 12.67 6.85
C LEU A 151 -7.19 14.15 7.22
N ALA A 152 -7.38 14.49 8.49
CA ALA A 152 -7.26 15.87 8.96
C ALA A 152 -5.83 16.38 8.78
N LYS A 153 -4.82 15.57 9.11
CA LYS A 153 -3.42 15.92 8.91
C LYS A 153 -3.10 16.17 7.43
N MET A 154 -3.58 15.27 6.57
CA MET A 154 -3.37 15.41 5.12
C MET A 154 -4.05 16.67 4.58
N SER A 155 -5.24 16.96 5.08
CA SER A 155 -6.01 18.13 4.66
C SER A 155 -5.27 19.44 4.93
N LEU A 156 -4.58 19.53 6.06
CA LEU A 156 -3.80 20.72 6.39
C LEU A 156 -2.67 20.98 5.40
N ILE A 157 -2.07 19.93 4.86
CA ILE A 157 -1.00 20.04 3.88
C ILE A 157 -1.56 20.36 2.50
N LEU A 158 -2.67 19.72 2.13
CA LEU A 158 -3.24 19.84 0.80
C LEU A 158 -3.99 21.18 0.57
N LYS A 159 -4.31 21.90 1.63
CA LYS A 159 -5.00 23.19 1.53
C LYS A 159 -4.08 24.37 1.17
N GLU A 160 -2.81 24.14 1.13
CA GLU A 160 -1.87 25.17 0.65
C GLU A 160 -1.73 25.05 -0.88
#